data_50ac16bdd816923fded35f6385a9bce8
#
_entry.id   50ac16bdd816923fded35f6385a9bce8
#
_cell.length_a   1.000
_cell.length_b   1.000
_cell.length_c   1.000
_cell.angle_alpha   90.00
_cell.angle_beta   90.00
_cell.angle_gamma   90.00
#
_symmetry.space_group_name_H-M   'P 1'
#
loop_
_entity.id
_entity.type
_entity.pdbx_description
1 polymer ?
#
loop_
_entity_poly.entity_id
_entity_poly.type
_entity_poly.pdbx_seq_one_letter_code
_entity_poly.pdbx_strand_id
1 'polypeptide(L)'
;VEGNEAGSTRLADLTLFIEDAEGTATTSVLSISQGIAEPSLKLDSSVETYEGYAQQCTIPATTNNLVPYADQIVYDITYDTPVEEGNEWLSEPMLTDEGLTFSLTQNDSSEARSATLNLSYADALGASVSAVCKITQKAYPTAVDFATVRGMTPGEISLAGYIEGFVVSDPASKNIVSSPQTGQYAFDRTENDRTVYLLSLIHI
;
A
#
# COMPACT_ATOMS: atom_id res chain seq x y z
N VAL A 1 36.94 17.05 1.20
CA VAL A 1 36.20 16.09 2.03
C VAL A 1 35.28 15.31 1.10
N GLU A 2 35.41 14.00 1.06
CA GLU A 2 34.53 13.14 0.28
C GLU A 2 33.16 13.06 0.94
N GLY A 3 32.12 12.82 0.14
CA GLY A 3 30.76 12.57 0.64
C GLY A 3 30.74 11.43 1.66
N ASN A 4 29.89 11.50 2.66
CA ASN A 4 29.70 10.42 3.61
C ASN A 4 28.65 9.45 3.07
N GLU A 5 29.10 8.41 2.38
CA GLU A 5 28.28 7.33 1.86
C GLU A 5 28.16 6.14 2.84
N ALA A 6 28.79 6.27 4.02
CA ALA A 6 28.63 5.27 5.06
C ALA A 6 27.29 5.47 5.77
N GLY A 7 26.59 4.41 6.06
CA GLY A 7 25.30 4.41 6.74
C GLY A 7 25.25 5.06 8.14
N SER A 8 26.15 5.93 8.53
CA SER A 8 26.16 6.63 9.81
C SER A 8 26.94 7.94 9.75
N THR A 9 26.60 8.90 10.63
CA THR A 9 27.42 10.10 10.83
C THR A 9 28.85 9.73 11.12
N ARG A 10 29.80 10.30 10.36
CA ARG A 10 31.24 10.18 10.66
C ARG A 10 31.63 11.21 11.69
N LEU A 11 32.42 10.77 12.66
CA LEU A 11 33.03 11.62 13.68
C LEU A 11 34.54 11.51 13.58
N ALA A 12 35.23 12.64 13.68
CA ALA A 12 36.66 12.70 13.73
C ALA A 12 37.11 13.84 14.65
N ASP A 13 38.14 13.56 15.43
CA ASP A 13 38.81 14.59 16.26
C ASP A 13 40.15 14.95 15.66
N LEU A 14 40.34 16.23 15.35
CA LEU A 14 41.61 16.77 14.93
C LEU A 14 42.31 17.41 16.15
N THR A 15 43.37 16.76 16.57
CA THR A 15 44.21 17.33 17.67
C THR A 15 45.31 18.21 17.08
N LEU A 16 45.26 19.47 17.42
CA LEU A 16 46.32 20.42 17.13
C LEU A 16 47.32 20.39 18.30
N PHE A 17 48.58 20.23 17.96
CA PHE A 17 49.66 20.16 18.92
C PHE A 17 50.70 21.24 18.59
N ILE A 18 51.06 22.03 19.56
CA ILE A 18 52.12 23.04 19.48
C ILE A 18 53.04 22.84 20.68
N GLU A 19 54.32 22.75 20.41
CA GLU A 19 55.37 22.71 21.43
C GLU A 19 56.23 23.97 21.30
N ASP A 20 56.44 24.68 22.36
CA ASP A 20 57.31 25.84 22.40
C ASP A 20 58.79 25.45 22.50
N ALA A 21 59.70 26.44 22.42
CA ALA A 21 61.15 26.21 22.47
C ALA A 21 61.62 25.64 23.84
N GLU A 22 60.84 25.76 24.86
CA GLU A 22 61.07 25.28 26.23
C GLU A 22 60.50 23.88 26.46
N GLY A 23 59.84 23.27 25.41
CA GLY A 23 59.27 21.91 25.45
C GLY A 23 57.87 21.89 26.13
N THR A 24 57.20 23.03 26.28
CA THR A 24 55.82 23.08 26.79
C THR A 24 54.83 22.82 25.67
N ALA A 25 54.06 21.75 25.80
CA ALA A 25 53.07 21.39 24.82
C ALA A 25 51.69 21.99 25.12
N THR A 26 51.08 22.55 24.09
CA THR A 26 49.69 23.00 24.12
C THR A 26 48.90 22.22 23.09
N THR A 27 47.78 21.66 23.51
CA THR A 27 46.88 20.90 22.64
C THR A 27 45.49 21.54 22.54
N SER A 28 44.90 21.48 21.34
CA SER A 28 43.51 21.85 21.13
C SER A 28 42.85 20.76 20.26
N VAL A 29 41.64 20.39 20.60
CA VAL A 29 40.87 19.37 19.86
C VAL A 29 39.72 20.05 19.14
N LEU A 30 39.62 19.80 17.83
CA LEU A 30 38.50 20.16 17.00
C LEU A 30 37.72 18.88 16.66
N SER A 31 36.52 18.76 17.18
CA SER A 31 35.61 17.67 16.79
C SER A 31 34.87 18.01 15.49
N ILE A 32 34.93 17.12 14.52
CA ILE A 32 34.31 17.25 13.21
C ILE A 32 33.24 16.19 13.10
N SER A 33 32.04 16.61 12.71
CA SER A 33 30.91 15.72 12.41
C SER A 33 30.50 15.88 10.94
N GLN A 34 30.29 14.76 10.25
CA GLN A 34 29.80 14.75 8.88
C GLN A 34 28.59 13.82 8.80
N GLY A 35 27.40 14.38 8.49
CA GLY A 35 26.18 13.63 8.21
C GLY A 35 26.28 12.82 6.90
N ILE A 36 25.20 12.13 6.54
CA ILE A 36 25.12 11.44 5.26
C ILE A 36 25.10 12.44 4.11
N ALA A 37 25.66 12.02 2.96
CA ALA A 37 25.69 12.86 1.77
C ALA A 37 24.30 12.88 1.11
N GLU A 38 23.79 14.11 0.88
CA GLU A 38 22.62 14.39 0.02
C GLU A 38 21.44 13.41 0.21
N PRO A 39 20.80 13.36 1.40
CA PRO A 39 19.65 12.50 1.60
C PRO A 39 18.54 12.91 0.62
N SER A 40 17.96 11.94 -0.09
CA SER A 40 16.83 12.16 -0.97
C SER A 40 15.80 11.04 -0.81
N LEU A 41 14.53 11.39 -0.94
CA LEU A 41 13.41 10.47 -0.88
C LEU A 41 12.32 10.94 -1.84
N LYS A 42 11.98 10.10 -2.79
CA LYS A 42 10.87 10.33 -3.71
C LYS A 42 10.08 9.04 -3.86
N LEU A 43 8.81 9.05 -3.53
CA LEU A 43 7.89 7.98 -3.86
C LEU A 43 7.44 8.13 -5.33
N ASP A 44 7.28 7.02 -6.03
CA ASP A 44 6.80 7.03 -7.42
C ASP A 44 5.34 7.45 -7.52
N SER A 45 4.58 7.25 -6.45
CA SER A 45 3.19 7.69 -6.35
C SER A 45 2.92 8.38 -5.00
N SER A 46 2.12 9.43 -5.04
CA SER A 46 1.61 10.14 -3.86
C SER A 46 0.16 9.75 -3.50
N VAL A 47 -0.49 8.92 -4.32
CA VAL A 47 -1.86 8.43 -4.08
C VAL A 47 -1.97 7.00 -4.58
N GLU A 48 -2.32 6.08 -3.70
CA GLU A 48 -2.49 4.67 -4.02
C GLU A 48 -3.86 4.16 -3.59
N THR A 49 -4.40 3.22 -4.37
CA THR A 49 -5.69 2.57 -4.05
C THR A 49 -5.53 1.06 -4.10
N TYR A 50 -5.90 0.41 -3.01
CA TYR A 50 -5.79 -1.04 -2.82
C TYR A 50 -7.17 -1.68 -2.67
N GLU A 51 -7.25 -2.95 -2.99
CA GLU A 51 -8.44 -3.76 -2.77
C GLU A 51 -8.67 -4.02 -1.27
N GLY A 52 -9.90 -4.44 -0.90
CA GLY A 52 -10.33 -4.53 0.50
C GLY A 52 -9.73 -5.67 1.33
N TYR A 53 -9.01 -6.62 0.75
CA TYR A 53 -8.42 -7.75 1.47
C TYR A 53 -7.11 -7.39 2.18
N ALA A 54 -6.75 -8.20 3.18
CA ALA A 54 -5.46 -8.06 3.87
C ALA A 54 -4.30 -8.35 2.91
N GLN A 55 -3.30 -7.46 2.86
CA GLN A 55 -2.17 -7.58 1.93
C GLN A 55 -0.95 -6.81 2.41
N GLN A 56 0.22 -7.24 1.95
CA GLN A 56 1.42 -6.42 1.96
C GLN A 56 1.48 -5.57 0.69
N CYS A 57 1.87 -4.33 0.87
CA CYS A 57 1.94 -3.32 -0.18
C CYS A 57 3.36 -2.78 -0.31
N THR A 58 3.73 -2.39 -1.53
CA THR A 58 4.99 -1.72 -1.81
C THR A 58 4.74 -0.56 -2.75
N ILE A 59 5.20 0.63 -2.38
CA ILE A 59 5.23 1.80 -3.26
C ILE A 59 6.69 2.00 -3.65
N PRO A 60 7.06 1.85 -4.93
CA PRO A 60 8.42 2.07 -5.36
C PRO A 60 8.93 3.46 -4.96
N ALA A 61 10.16 3.54 -4.56
CA ALA A 61 10.78 4.78 -4.12
C ALA A 61 12.20 4.93 -4.68
N THR A 62 12.56 6.16 -4.99
CA THR A 62 13.95 6.51 -5.31
C THR A 62 14.55 7.22 -4.10
N THR A 63 15.63 6.67 -3.58
CA THR A 63 16.34 7.23 -2.43
C THR A 63 17.80 7.43 -2.74
N ASN A 64 18.43 8.40 -2.07
CA ASN A 64 19.87 8.49 -2.00
C ASN A 64 20.30 8.28 -0.55
N ASN A 65 21.05 7.20 -0.29
CA ASN A 65 21.64 6.85 1.00
C ASN A 65 20.68 6.78 2.21
N LEU A 66 19.38 6.55 2.02
CA LEU A 66 18.40 6.49 3.12
C LEU A 66 18.06 5.08 3.59
N VAL A 67 18.12 4.05 2.74
CA VAL A 67 17.76 2.68 3.12
C VAL A 67 18.53 2.18 4.35
N PRO A 68 19.85 2.44 4.50
CA PRO A 68 20.60 2.07 5.70
C PRO A 68 20.13 2.77 6.99
N TYR A 69 19.29 3.78 6.88
CA TYR A 69 18.73 4.57 7.99
C TYR A 69 17.21 4.43 8.12
N ALA A 70 16.66 3.37 7.56
CA ALA A 70 15.22 3.14 7.60
C ALA A 70 14.67 3.13 9.04
N ASP A 71 15.46 2.74 10.01
CA ASP A 71 15.18 2.77 11.45
C ASP A 71 15.17 4.19 12.07
N GLN A 72 15.72 5.18 11.36
CA GLN A 72 15.74 6.59 11.78
C GLN A 72 14.68 7.43 11.05
N ILE A 73 13.97 6.83 10.08
CA ILE A 73 12.85 7.49 9.42
C ILE A 73 11.65 7.48 10.36
N VAL A 74 11.05 8.65 10.54
CA VAL A 74 9.80 8.80 11.28
C VAL A 74 8.65 8.56 10.31
N TYR A 75 7.79 7.61 10.64
CA TYR A 75 6.57 7.30 9.92
C TYR A 75 5.38 7.77 10.74
N ASP A 76 4.63 8.73 10.21
CA ASP A 76 3.42 9.24 10.82
C ASP A 76 2.19 8.90 9.97
N ILE A 77 1.21 8.25 10.58
CA ILE A 77 -0.01 7.80 9.92
C ILE A 77 -1.19 8.61 10.45
N THR A 78 -1.83 9.35 9.56
CA THR A 78 -3.05 10.09 9.86
C THR A 78 -4.23 9.44 9.14
N TYR A 79 -5.17 8.88 9.89
CA TYR A 79 -6.39 8.28 9.35
C TYR A 79 -7.45 9.34 9.07
N ASP A 80 -8.12 9.30 7.89
CA ASP A 80 -9.21 10.22 7.54
C ASP A 80 -10.41 10.03 8.48
N THR A 81 -10.66 8.80 8.94
CA THR A 81 -11.60 8.49 10.01
C THR A 81 -10.82 8.02 11.24
N PRO A 82 -11.05 8.59 12.42
CA PRO A 82 -10.35 8.18 13.63
C PRO A 82 -10.43 6.67 13.87
N VAL A 83 -9.29 6.08 14.20
CA VAL A 83 -9.14 4.66 14.52
C VAL A 83 -8.78 4.54 16.00
N GLU A 84 -9.42 3.62 16.72
CA GLU A 84 -9.07 3.33 18.11
C GLU A 84 -7.69 2.67 18.17
N GLU A 85 -6.94 2.95 19.24
CA GLU A 85 -5.63 2.34 19.48
C GLU A 85 -5.73 0.81 19.51
N GLY A 86 -4.86 0.15 18.74
CA GLY A 86 -4.86 -1.30 18.56
C GLY A 86 -5.74 -1.83 17.42
N ASN A 87 -6.48 -0.94 16.74
CA ASN A 87 -7.29 -1.28 15.55
C ASN A 87 -6.74 -0.64 14.26
N GLU A 88 -5.47 -0.27 14.26
CA GLU A 88 -4.80 0.30 13.09
C GLU A 88 -4.86 -0.68 11.92
N TRP A 89 -5.35 -0.20 10.79
CA TRP A 89 -5.49 -1.03 9.59
C TRP A 89 -4.32 -0.91 8.61
N LEU A 90 -3.48 0.11 8.77
CA LEU A 90 -2.22 0.31 8.08
C LEU A 90 -1.11 0.22 9.14
N SER A 91 -0.17 -0.68 8.96
CA SER A 91 0.87 -0.96 9.95
C SER A 91 2.22 -1.24 9.30
N GLU A 92 3.26 -1.20 10.11
CA GLU A 92 4.64 -1.58 9.78
C GLU A 92 5.22 -0.88 8.54
N PRO A 93 5.04 0.45 8.38
CA PRO A 93 5.68 1.15 7.27
C PRO A 93 7.19 1.10 7.43
N MET A 94 7.88 0.72 6.36
CA MET A 94 9.33 0.63 6.33
C MET A 94 9.88 0.94 4.94
N LEU A 95 10.93 1.74 4.86
CA LEU A 95 11.67 1.96 3.63
C LEU A 95 12.67 0.81 3.41
N THR A 96 12.60 0.19 2.24
CA THR A 96 13.47 -0.92 1.81
C THR A 96 14.13 -0.59 0.47
N ASP A 97 14.98 -1.47 -0.03
CA ASP A 97 15.57 -1.36 -1.37
C ASP A 97 14.51 -1.41 -2.49
N GLU A 98 13.34 -2.02 -2.23
CA GLU A 98 12.22 -2.11 -3.18
C GLU A 98 11.31 -0.88 -3.14
N GLY A 99 11.40 -0.09 -2.08
CA GLY A 99 10.56 1.07 -1.83
C GLY A 99 9.95 1.10 -0.43
N LEU A 100 8.88 1.87 -0.27
CA LEU A 100 8.10 1.94 0.95
C LEU A 100 7.16 0.73 1.04
N THR A 101 7.39 -0.14 2.00
CA THR A 101 6.55 -1.31 2.30
C THR A 101 5.66 -1.05 3.50
N PHE A 102 4.47 -1.63 3.55
CA PHE A 102 3.54 -1.58 4.68
C PHE A 102 2.51 -2.71 4.56
N SER A 103 1.78 -2.96 5.64
CA SER A 103 0.73 -3.98 5.71
C SER A 103 -0.64 -3.32 5.84
N LEU A 104 -1.64 -3.88 5.15
CA LEU A 104 -3.05 -3.53 5.30
C LEU A 104 -3.83 -4.72 5.86
N THR A 105 -4.68 -4.47 6.86
CA THR A 105 -5.68 -5.45 7.32
C THR A 105 -6.88 -5.44 6.37
N GLN A 106 -7.73 -6.48 6.44
CA GLN A 106 -8.98 -6.52 5.67
C GLN A 106 -9.90 -5.37 6.07
N ASN A 107 -10.54 -4.75 5.09
CA ASN A 107 -11.55 -3.73 5.33
C ASN A 107 -12.95 -4.33 5.32
N ASP A 108 -13.43 -4.78 6.47
CA ASP A 108 -14.75 -5.39 6.63
C ASP A 108 -15.90 -4.37 6.64
N SER A 109 -15.59 -3.07 6.53
CA SER A 109 -16.63 -2.05 6.40
C SER A 109 -17.24 -2.05 4.99
N SER A 110 -18.43 -1.48 4.86
CA SER A 110 -19.11 -1.32 3.56
C SER A 110 -18.55 -0.17 2.71
N GLU A 111 -17.60 0.60 3.25
CA GLU A 111 -17.07 1.80 2.62
C GLU A 111 -15.54 1.73 2.54
N ALA A 112 -15.00 2.47 1.58
CA ALA A 112 -13.56 2.64 1.47
C ALA A 112 -13.03 3.46 2.66
N ARG A 113 -11.81 3.15 3.09
CA ARG A 113 -11.10 3.88 4.16
C ARG A 113 -9.81 4.46 3.63
N SER A 114 -9.38 5.59 4.18
CA SER A 114 -8.17 6.28 3.73
C SER A 114 -7.31 6.74 4.89
N ALA A 115 -6.00 6.80 4.63
CA ALA A 115 -5.00 7.35 5.54
C ALA A 115 -3.93 8.08 4.74
N THR A 116 -3.27 9.03 5.39
CA THR A 116 -2.10 9.71 4.88
C THR A 116 -0.88 9.23 5.65
N LEU A 117 0.09 8.69 4.94
CA LEU A 117 1.38 8.26 5.48
C LEU A 117 2.42 9.32 5.16
N ASN A 118 3.02 9.91 6.19
CA ASN A 118 4.12 10.86 6.10
C ASN A 118 5.42 10.17 6.52
N LEU A 119 6.44 10.30 5.69
CA LEU A 119 7.79 9.87 5.98
C LEU A 119 8.66 11.11 6.17
N SER A 120 9.47 11.13 7.20
CA SER A 120 10.45 12.20 7.40
C SER A 120 11.75 11.65 7.96
N TYR A 121 12.83 12.21 7.48
CA TYR A 121 14.18 11.96 7.97
C TYR A 121 14.91 13.28 8.15
N ALA A 122 15.66 13.40 9.24
CA ALA A 122 16.56 14.53 9.48
C ALA A 122 17.89 14.02 10.03
N ASP A 123 18.98 14.48 9.44
CA ASP A 123 20.31 14.15 9.95
C ASP A 123 20.75 15.08 11.08
N ALA A 124 21.86 14.73 11.74
CA ALA A 124 22.40 15.54 12.84
C ALA A 124 22.92 16.92 12.41
N LEU A 125 23.10 17.17 11.13
CA LEU A 125 23.57 18.43 10.55
C LEU A 125 22.43 19.31 10.02
N GLY A 126 21.18 18.84 10.13
CA GLY A 126 19.99 19.59 9.76
C GLY A 126 19.53 19.38 8.29
N ALA A 127 20.16 18.50 7.53
CA ALA A 127 19.59 18.08 6.25
C ALA A 127 18.35 17.22 6.52
N SER A 128 17.25 17.51 5.82
CA SER A 128 15.99 16.80 6.01
C SER A 128 15.30 16.52 4.68
N VAL A 129 14.60 15.39 4.62
CA VAL A 129 13.75 15.02 3.51
C VAL A 129 12.42 14.48 4.03
N SER A 130 11.37 14.65 3.25
CA SER A 130 10.06 14.09 3.55
C SER A 130 9.34 13.63 2.28
N ALA A 131 8.45 12.68 2.45
CA ALA A 131 7.52 12.23 1.41
C ALA A 131 6.16 11.96 2.03
N VAL A 132 5.11 12.10 1.23
CA VAL A 132 3.72 11.91 1.64
C VAL A 132 3.03 11.03 0.62
N CYS A 133 2.25 10.06 1.10
CA CYS A 133 1.38 9.25 0.27
C CYS A 133 0.00 9.11 0.91
N LYS A 134 -1.06 9.35 0.13
CA LYS A 134 -2.43 9.03 0.52
C LYS A 134 -2.75 7.61 0.07
N ILE A 135 -3.16 6.78 1.03
CA ILE A 135 -3.50 5.38 0.82
C ILE A 135 -5.00 5.22 1.01
N THR A 136 -5.68 4.65 0.02
CA THR A 136 -7.10 4.31 0.08
C THR A 136 -7.24 2.81 -0.05
N GLN A 137 -8.03 2.20 0.82
CA GLN A 137 -8.39 0.78 0.73
C GLN A 137 -9.90 0.66 0.53
N LYS A 138 -10.30 0.00 -0.56
CA LYS A 138 -11.71 -0.28 -0.85
C LYS A 138 -12.35 -1.15 0.24
N ALA A 139 -13.69 -1.21 0.27
CA ALA A 139 -14.39 -2.22 1.05
C ALA A 139 -14.03 -3.64 0.58
N TYR A 140 -13.96 -4.60 1.51
CA TYR A 140 -13.88 -6.00 1.14
C TYR A 140 -15.21 -6.45 0.53
N PRO A 141 -15.22 -7.04 -0.66
CA PRO A 141 -16.46 -7.47 -1.28
C PRO A 141 -17.11 -8.59 -0.45
N THR A 142 -18.37 -8.42 -0.09
CA THR A 142 -19.14 -9.42 0.66
C THR A 142 -19.98 -10.29 -0.27
N ALA A 143 -20.22 -11.55 0.13
CA ALA A 143 -21.13 -12.42 -0.61
C ALA A 143 -22.56 -11.88 -0.54
N VAL A 144 -23.20 -11.75 -1.70
CA VAL A 144 -24.59 -11.30 -1.84
C VAL A 144 -25.44 -12.49 -2.27
N ASP A 145 -26.57 -12.68 -1.62
CA ASP A 145 -27.47 -13.77 -1.98
C ASP A 145 -28.22 -13.52 -3.31
N PHE A 146 -28.63 -14.58 -3.95
CA PHE A 146 -29.37 -14.51 -5.23
C PHE A 146 -30.73 -13.81 -5.11
N ALA A 147 -31.37 -13.85 -3.93
CA ALA A 147 -32.66 -13.18 -3.72
C ALA A 147 -32.50 -11.67 -3.74
N THR A 148 -31.46 -11.17 -3.10
CA THR A 148 -31.08 -9.74 -3.11
C THR A 148 -30.82 -9.26 -4.53
N VAL A 149 -29.99 -9.97 -5.30
CA VAL A 149 -29.68 -9.60 -6.69
C VAL A 149 -30.92 -9.67 -7.59
N ARG A 150 -31.78 -10.69 -7.39
CA ARG A 150 -33.02 -10.83 -8.16
C ARG A 150 -34.03 -9.71 -7.88
N GLY A 151 -33.98 -9.11 -6.69
CA GLY A 151 -34.81 -7.95 -6.30
C GLY A 151 -34.33 -6.61 -6.86
N MET A 152 -33.14 -6.55 -7.45
CA MET A 152 -32.59 -5.33 -8.02
C MET A 152 -33.23 -5.00 -9.37
N THR A 153 -33.25 -3.71 -9.71
CA THR A 153 -33.72 -3.26 -11.03
C THR A 153 -32.75 -3.74 -12.10
N PRO A 154 -33.23 -4.32 -13.22
CA PRO A 154 -32.36 -4.71 -14.33
C PRO A 154 -31.56 -3.52 -14.87
N GLY A 155 -30.28 -3.72 -15.11
CA GLY A 155 -29.36 -2.71 -15.61
C GLY A 155 -27.93 -2.97 -15.10
N GLU A 156 -27.10 -1.94 -15.17
CA GLU A 156 -25.78 -1.98 -14.56
C GLU A 156 -25.91 -1.90 -13.05
N ILE A 157 -25.41 -2.91 -12.34
CA ILE A 157 -25.47 -2.99 -10.88
C ILE A 157 -24.08 -2.66 -10.33
N SER A 158 -23.95 -1.53 -9.66
CA SER A 158 -22.76 -1.20 -8.89
C SER A 158 -22.93 -1.77 -7.48
N LEU A 159 -22.39 -2.96 -7.25
CA LEU A 159 -22.44 -3.63 -5.94
C LEU A 159 -21.01 -3.94 -5.48
N ALA A 160 -20.68 -3.50 -4.26
CA ALA A 160 -19.46 -3.92 -3.59
C ALA A 160 -19.64 -5.33 -3.02
N GLY A 161 -19.75 -6.34 -3.92
CA GLY A 161 -20.02 -7.70 -3.50
C GLY A 161 -19.80 -8.70 -4.63
N TYR A 162 -19.90 -9.99 -4.29
CA TYR A 162 -19.82 -11.09 -5.26
C TYR A 162 -20.95 -12.08 -5.03
N ILE A 163 -21.29 -12.81 -6.07
CA ILE A 163 -22.25 -13.92 -6.04
C ILE A 163 -21.47 -15.23 -6.09
N GLU A 164 -21.79 -16.15 -5.22
CA GLU A 164 -21.19 -17.46 -5.18
C GLU A 164 -22.22 -18.53 -5.65
N GLY A 165 -21.83 -19.38 -6.58
CA GLY A 165 -22.70 -20.43 -7.08
C GLY A 165 -21.98 -21.38 -8.02
N PHE A 166 -22.62 -22.53 -8.33
CA PHE A 166 -22.10 -23.47 -9.31
C PHE A 166 -22.54 -23.06 -10.72
N VAL A 167 -21.60 -22.98 -11.64
CA VAL A 167 -21.89 -22.82 -13.06
C VAL A 167 -22.51 -24.12 -13.55
N VAL A 168 -23.76 -24.08 -13.94
CA VAL A 168 -24.52 -25.23 -14.47
C VAL A 168 -24.75 -25.17 -15.99
N SER A 169 -24.22 -24.12 -16.62
CA SER A 169 -24.23 -23.96 -18.08
C SER A 169 -22.81 -23.87 -18.60
N ASP A 170 -22.60 -24.46 -19.78
CA ASP A 170 -21.38 -24.27 -20.54
C ASP A 170 -21.64 -23.19 -21.61
N PRO A 171 -20.99 -21.99 -21.55
CA PRO A 171 -21.17 -20.99 -22.59
C PRO A 171 -20.69 -21.43 -23.98
N ALA A 172 -19.83 -22.46 -24.06
CA ALA A 172 -19.44 -23.09 -25.33
C ALA A 172 -20.49 -24.08 -25.87
N SER A 173 -21.37 -24.54 -24.99
CA SER A 173 -22.47 -25.42 -25.32
C SER A 173 -23.77 -24.61 -25.44
N LYS A 174 -24.60 -24.97 -26.38
CA LYS A 174 -25.87 -24.27 -26.65
C LYS A 174 -26.86 -24.54 -25.52
N ASN A 175 -27.18 -23.52 -24.72
CA ASN A 175 -28.24 -23.61 -23.74
C ASN A 175 -29.64 -23.72 -24.42
N ILE A 176 -30.50 -24.51 -23.84
CA ILE A 176 -31.86 -24.70 -24.36
C ILE A 176 -32.78 -23.67 -23.74
N VAL A 177 -33.45 -22.89 -24.57
CA VAL A 177 -34.50 -21.94 -24.15
C VAL A 177 -35.85 -22.54 -24.50
N SER A 178 -36.82 -22.55 -23.58
CA SER A 178 -38.17 -22.96 -23.89
C SER A 178 -38.86 -21.88 -24.70
N SER A 179 -39.46 -22.27 -25.84
CA SER A 179 -40.33 -21.39 -26.62
C SER A 179 -41.74 -21.34 -26.02
N PRO A 180 -42.21 -20.19 -25.49
CA PRO A 180 -43.57 -20.10 -24.95
C PRO A 180 -44.67 -20.30 -26.01
N GLN A 181 -44.36 -20.12 -27.28
CA GLN A 181 -45.31 -20.14 -28.36
C GLN A 181 -45.57 -21.55 -28.91
N THR A 182 -44.62 -22.43 -28.80
CA THR A 182 -44.71 -23.77 -29.42
C THR A 182 -44.61 -24.93 -28.42
N GLY A 183 -44.28 -24.62 -27.13
CA GLY A 183 -43.99 -25.65 -26.15
C GLY A 183 -42.73 -26.47 -26.45
N GLN A 184 -41.99 -26.10 -27.46
CA GLN A 184 -40.77 -26.80 -27.90
C GLN A 184 -39.56 -26.05 -27.36
N TYR A 185 -38.52 -26.79 -27.01
CA TYR A 185 -37.24 -26.23 -26.63
C TYR A 185 -36.48 -25.81 -27.90
N ALA A 186 -36.05 -24.55 -27.92
CA ALA A 186 -35.23 -24.00 -29.01
C ALA A 186 -33.90 -23.48 -28.46
N PHE A 187 -32.88 -23.54 -29.30
CA PHE A 187 -31.59 -22.94 -28.98
C PHE A 187 -31.60 -21.47 -29.41
N ASP A 188 -31.43 -20.55 -28.45
CA ASP A 188 -31.17 -19.17 -28.78
C ASP A 188 -29.67 -18.99 -29.05
N ARG A 189 -29.32 -18.70 -30.30
CA ARG A 189 -27.94 -18.54 -30.73
C ARG A 189 -27.39 -17.12 -30.47
N THR A 190 -28.28 -16.15 -30.22
CA THR A 190 -27.88 -14.75 -30.12
C THR A 190 -27.46 -14.34 -28.71
N GLU A 191 -28.02 -14.98 -27.70
CA GLU A 191 -27.71 -14.69 -26.31
C GLU A 191 -26.84 -15.76 -25.61
N ASN A 192 -26.72 -16.93 -26.22
CA ASN A 192 -26.06 -18.10 -25.62
C ASN A 192 -24.57 -17.89 -25.29
N ASP A 193 -23.86 -17.11 -26.10
CA ASP A 193 -22.43 -16.86 -25.94
C ASP A 193 -22.13 -15.88 -24.80
N ARG A 194 -23.16 -15.32 -24.18
CA ARG A 194 -23.03 -14.27 -23.12
C ARG A 194 -23.74 -14.62 -21.83
N THR A 195 -24.45 -15.74 -21.76
CA THR A 195 -25.28 -16.11 -20.61
C THR A 195 -24.67 -17.28 -19.87
N VAL A 196 -24.38 -17.08 -18.60
CA VAL A 196 -23.95 -18.14 -17.67
C VAL A 196 -25.07 -18.38 -16.67
N TYR A 197 -25.47 -19.64 -16.49
CA TYR A 197 -26.44 -20.04 -15.48
C TYR A 197 -25.70 -20.49 -14.21
N LEU A 198 -26.06 -19.88 -13.09
CA LEU A 198 -25.53 -20.21 -11.77
C LEU A 198 -26.63 -20.88 -10.95
N LEU A 199 -26.27 -21.94 -10.25
CA LEU A 199 -27.13 -22.59 -9.26
C LEU A 199 -26.68 -22.17 -7.85
N SER A 200 -27.60 -21.61 -7.07
CA SER A 200 -27.37 -21.34 -5.65
C SER A 200 -27.55 -22.62 -4.85
N LEU A 201 -26.63 -22.89 -3.92
CA LEU A 201 -26.72 -24.02 -2.98
C LEU A 201 -27.83 -23.88 -1.94
N ILE A 202 -28.49 -22.73 -1.86
CA ILE A 202 -29.47 -22.42 -0.78
C ILE A 202 -30.87 -22.98 -1.10
N HIS A 203 -31.04 -23.68 -2.21
CA HIS A 203 -32.36 -24.19 -2.66
C HIS A 203 -32.37 -25.72 -2.86
N ILE A 204 -31.68 -26.46 -2.00
CA ILE A 204 -31.84 -27.90 -1.88
C ILE A 204 -32.56 -28.22 -0.58
#